data_f7f37fdb3b47895cbb82578f3402d75a
#
_entry.id   f7f37fdb3b47895cbb82578f3402d75a
#
_cell.length_a   1.000
_cell.length_b   1.000
_cell.length_c   1.000
_cell.angle_alpha   90.00
_cell.angle_beta   90.00
_cell.angle_gamma   90.00
#
_symmetry.space_group_name_H-M   'P 1'
#
loop_
_entity.id
_entity.type
_entity.pdbx_description
1 polymer ?
#
loop_
_entity_poly.entity_id
_entity_poly.type
_entity_poly.pdbx_seq_one_letter_code
_entity_poly.pdbx_strand_id
1 'polypeptide(L)'
;MNNHVIFAAAGYGKTYSLCSKAKEAINNGNKHILLISYTNEGVKSLENEYRKQNDGVLDNGVIIKTWYSFLLSEFIKPYQCSLSLYYKYYKENIPFNTPENFIKSIAFYNNDPPLKFFNQTHIQYFVNSNRDIIPDRVSNLAYLVNDHSSGKALVRIEEIYSHIFIDELQDYAGWDLEIIRLLFESKVEMTCVGDYMQATYRTNNSPKNKQYRDDKIQDFFKLLEKKKMCTISYANTTRRFNSEICSFVNSIYGKTGFCISPSFQDEQRSDIDNTGVYIMGFEQLKEYCEYYNPTILRYDKRTKIGFIHNCDMFNYGGSKGATYERVVIIPVGTTLPFIEKQIKISSNQTRAKFYVACTRAKHSIVFAINKPKVNALFKSVEINISGITLPALKYIHQ
;
A
#
# COMPACT_ATOMS: atom_id res chain seq x y z
N MET A 1 4.39 -24.54 10.26
CA MET A 1 4.71 -23.13 9.95
C MET A 1 3.46 -22.31 10.23
N ASN A 2 3.57 -21.27 11.07
CA ASN A 2 2.44 -20.39 11.45
C ASN A 2 2.41 -19.10 10.64
N ASN A 3 2.68 -19.21 9.34
CA ASN A 3 2.65 -18.05 8.47
C ASN A 3 1.21 -17.62 8.18
N HIS A 4 0.91 -16.34 8.35
CA HIS A 4 -0.43 -15.81 8.20
C HIS A 4 -0.45 -14.58 7.26
N VAL A 5 -1.35 -14.62 6.29
CA VAL A 5 -1.62 -13.51 5.38
C VAL A 5 -3.02 -12.98 5.65
N ILE A 6 -3.13 -11.69 5.92
CA ILE A 6 -4.39 -11.03 6.21
C ILE A 6 -4.68 -10.01 5.10
N PHE A 7 -5.65 -10.31 4.26
CA PHE A 7 -6.18 -9.32 3.34
C PHE A 7 -7.28 -8.54 4.05
N ALA A 8 -7.03 -7.27 4.32
CA ALA A 8 -7.89 -6.43 5.13
C ALA A 8 -8.35 -5.18 4.37
N ALA A 9 -9.63 -4.91 4.46
CA ALA A 9 -10.28 -3.76 3.82
C ALA A 9 -9.72 -2.41 4.31
N ALA A 10 -9.97 -1.36 3.53
CA ALA A 10 -9.67 0.01 3.93
C ALA A 10 -10.41 0.37 5.25
N GLY A 11 -9.69 0.96 6.20
CA GLY A 11 -10.25 1.34 7.49
C GLY A 11 -10.40 0.22 8.52
N TYR A 12 -9.93 -1.00 8.22
CA TYR A 12 -9.89 -2.11 9.20
C TYR A 12 -8.99 -1.83 10.40
N GLY A 13 -7.91 -1.09 10.20
CA GLY A 13 -6.87 -0.87 11.21
C GLY A 13 -5.71 -1.86 11.05
N LYS A 14 -5.23 -2.04 9.81
CA LYS A 14 -4.11 -2.95 9.48
C LYS A 14 -2.88 -2.74 10.34
N THR A 15 -2.37 -1.53 10.39
CA THR A 15 -1.20 -1.15 11.18
C THR A 15 -1.43 -1.38 12.68
N TYR A 16 -2.62 -1.04 13.18
CA TYR A 16 -3.02 -1.33 14.57
C TYR A 16 -2.97 -2.84 14.86
N SER A 17 -3.59 -3.65 14.02
CA SER A 17 -3.64 -5.11 14.19
C SER A 17 -2.24 -5.74 14.14
N LEU A 18 -1.38 -5.23 13.24
CA LEU A 18 -0.01 -5.71 13.10
C LEU A 18 0.82 -5.41 14.37
N CYS A 19 0.74 -4.17 14.89
CA CYS A 19 1.43 -3.77 16.11
C CYS A 19 0.92 -4.53 17.35
N SER A 20 -0.41 -4.75 17.44
CA SER A 20 -1.01 -5.55 18.51
C SER A 20 -0.48 -6.99 18.54
N LYS A 21 -0.38 -7.63 17.37
CA LYS A 21 0.19 -8.99 17.25
C LYS A 21 1.69 -9.01 17.58
N ALA A 22 2.45 -7.99 17.19
CA ALA A 22 3.85 -7.86 17.53
C ALA A 22 4.04 -7.71 19.06
N LYS A 23 3.22 -6.88 19.71
CA LYS A 23 3.21 -6.74 21.17
C LYS A 23 2.85 -8.06 21.87
N GLU A 24 1.83 -8.76 21.38
CA GLU A 24 1.47 -10.09 21.89
C GLU A 24 2.63 -11.08 21.78
N ALA A 25 3.34 -11.10 20.66
CA ALA A 25 4.49 -11.96 20.47
C ALA A 25 5.62 -11.64 21.47
N ILE A 26 5.92 -10.37 21.74
CA ILE A 26 6.88 -9.96 22.80
C ILE A 26 6.42 -10.45 24.18
N ASN A 27 5.15 -10.26 24.53
CA ASN A 27 4.58 -10.68 25.80
C ASN A 27 4.63 -12.20 25.98
N ASN A 28 4.56 -12.96 24.89
CA ASN A 28 4.73 -14.42 24.88
C ASN A 28 6.20 -14.88 24.95
N GLY A 29 7.13 -13.97 25.18
CA GLY A 29 8.55 -14.28 25.39
C GLY A 29 9.42 -14.31 24.13
N ASN A 30 8.89 -13.91 22.97
CA ASN A 30 9.69 -13.77 21.75
C ASN A 30 10.65 -12.58 21.88
N LYS A 31 11.93 -12.79 21.58
CA LYS A 31 12.97 -11.80 21.90
C LYS A 31 13.31 -10.84 20.76
N HIS A 32 13.11 -11.22 19.52
CA HIS A 32 13.48 -10.40 18.38
C HIS A 32 12.40 -10.48 17.31
N ILE A 33 11.71 -9.36 17.17
CA ILE A 33 10.60 -9.18 16.23
C ILE A 33 10.96 -8.09 15.23
N LEU A 34 10.68 -8.33 13.97
CA LEU A 34 10.91 -7.37 12.90
C LEU A 34 9.59 -6.93 12.29
N LEU A 35 9.29 -5.62 12.32
CA LEU A 35 8.20 -5.01 11.56
C LEU A 35 8.78 -4.33 10.32
N ILE A 36 8.16 -4.58 9.17
CA ILE A 36 8.61 -4.06 7.89
C ILE A 36 7.48 -3.28 7.22
N SER A 37 7.82 -2.07 6.76
CA SER A 37 7.01 -1.34 5.79
C SER A 37 7.86 -0.99 4.58
N TYR A 38 7.21 -0.67 3.46
CA TYR A 38 7.94 -0.32 2.25
C TYR A 38 8.54 1.09 2.30
N THR A 39 7.84 2.05 2.92
CA THR A 39 8.23 3.47 2.94
C THR A 39 8.72 3.92 4.32
N ASN A 40 9.48 5.03 4.35
CA ASN A 40 9.87 5.67 5.61
C ASN A 40 8.66 6.18 6.40
N GLU A 41 7.62 6.68 5.71
CA GLU A 41 6.35 7.09 6.32
C GLU A 41 5.64 5.90 6.96
N GLY A 42 5.66 4.74 6.30
CA GLY A 42 5.13 3.49 6.85
C GLY A 42 5.88 3.03 8.10
N VAL A 43 7.22 3.12 8.11
CA VAL A 43 8.04 2.83 9.29
C VAL A 43 7.68 3.75 10.45
N LYS A 44 7.57 5.07 10.22
CA LYS A 44 7.13 6.03 11.24
C LYS A 44 5.72 5.73 11.76
N SER A 45 4.81 5.34 10.86
CA SER A 45 3.44 4.98 11.23
C SER A 45 3.42 3.74 12.13
N LEU A 46 4.18 2.69 11.79
CA LEU A 46 4.34 1.48 12.61
C LEU A 46 4.94 1.82 13.98
N GLU A 47 6.00 2.62 14.03
CA GLU A 47 6.64 3.00 15.29
C GLU A 47 5.68 3.80 16.19
N ASN A 48 5.01 4.80 15.63
CA ASN A 48 4.05 5.63 16.39
C ASN A 48 2.88 4.78 16.91
N GLU A 49 2.36 3.88 16.08
CA GLU A 49 1.26 3.02 16.48
C GLU A 49 1.69 2.00 17.55
N TYR A 50 2.88 1.40 17.40
CA TYR A 50 3.41 0.48 18.41
C TYR A 50 3.60 1.18 19.75
N ARG A 51 4.26 2.35 19.76
CA ARG A 51 4.45 3.17 20.98
C ARG A 51 3.12 3.56 21.61
N LYS A 52 2.13 3.96 20.80
CA LYS A 52 0.80 4.30 21.29
C LYS A 52 0.12 3.15 22.02
N GLN A 53 0.31 1.91 21.55
CA GLN A 53 -0.22 0.69 22.18
C GLN A 53 0.62 0.23 23.37
N ASN A 54 1.83 0.74 23.55
CA ASN A 54 2.82 0.32 24.54
C ASN A 54 3.32 1.49 25.41
N ASP A 55 2.41 2.35 25.89
CA ASP A 55 2.66 3.43 26.82
C ASP A 55 3.84 4.36 26.43
N GLY A 56 4.01 4.57 25.13
CA GLY A 56 5.09 5.41 24.58
C GLY A 56 6.43 4.70 24.36
N VAL A 57 6.55 3.43 24.73
CA VAL A 57 7.81 2.67 24.69
C VAL A 57 7.90 1.82 23.43
N LEU A 58 9.09 1.74 22.83
CA LEU A 58 9.45 0.71 21.86
C LEU A 58 10.30 -0.33 22.59
N ASP A 59 9.84 -1.58 22.65
CA ASP A 59 10.55 -2.66 23.32
C ASP A 59 11.89 -2.96 22.63
N ASN A 60 12.92 -3.28 23.42
CA ASN A 60 14.27 -3.56 22.91
C ASN A 60 14.33 -4.73 21.91
N GLY A 61 13.37 -5.63 21.99
CA GLY A 61 13.23 -6.77 21.08
C GLY A 61 12.52 -6.46 19.77
N VAL A 62 12.00 -5.22 19.58
CA VAL A 62 11.25 -4.82 18.40
C VAL A 62 12.11 -3.95 17.48
N ILE A 63 12.30 -4.39 16.27
CA ILE A 63 13.04 -3.69 15.23
C ILE A 63 12.07 -3.30 14.12
N ILE A 64 12.11 -2.04 13.70
CA ILE A 64 11.26 -1.55 12.60
C ILE A 64 12.16 -1.05 11.48
N LYS A 65 11.97 -1.57 10.26
CA LYS A 65 12.80 -1.24 9.09
C LYS A 65 11.96 -1.03 7.84
N THR A 66 12.54 -0.29 6.88
CA THR A 66 12.03 -0.36 5.51
C THR A 66 12.43 -1.68 4.86
N TRP A 67 11.66 -2.12 3.85
CA TRP A 67 11.98 -3.32 3.05
C TRP A 67 13.39 -3.28 2.48
N TYR A 68 13.78 -2.17 1.89
CA TYR A 68 15.13 -2.03 1.33
C TYR A 68 16.23 -2.07 2.39
N SER A 69 16.01 -1.43 3.53
CA SER A 69 16.95 -1.50 4.66
C SER A 69 17.11 -2.92 5.18
N PHE A 70 16.00 -3.67 5.27
CA PHE A 70 16.02 -5.09 5.63
C PHE A 70 16.85 -5.92 4.63
N LEU A 71 16.55 -5.82 3.34
CA LEU A 71 17.28 -6.57 2.32
C LEU A 71 18.78 -6.24 2.31
N LEU A 72 19.12 -4.95 2.46
CA LEU A 72 20.50 -4.52 2.47
C LEU A 72 21.25 -5.02 3.71
N SER A 73 20.65 -4.90 4.91
CA SER A 73 21.32 -5.23 6.18
C SER A 73 21.33 -6.72 6.48
N GLU A 74 20.31 -7.48 6.09
CA GLU A 74 20.16 -8.87 6.49
C GLU A 74 20.58 -9.87 5.39
N PHE A 75 20.35 -9.55 4.13
CA PHE A 75 20.71 -10.42 3.00
C PHE A 75 22.05 -10.01 2.36
N ILE A 76 22.16 -8.73 1.93
CA ILE A 76 23.23 -8.34 0.99
C ILE A 76 24.55 -8.11 1.71
N LYS A 77 24.62 -7.13 2.63
CA LYS A 77 25.88 -6.74 3.27
C LYS A 77 26.60 -7.90 3.98
N PRO A 78 25.92 -8.76 4.75
CA PRO A 78 26.63 -9.83 5.46
C PRO A 78 27.24 -10.90 4.55
N TYR A 79 26.68 -11.10 3.37
CA TYR A 79 27.06 -12.21 2.49
C TYR A 79 27.45 -11.78 1.09
N GLN A 80 27.59 -10.48 0.79
CA GLN A 80 27.98 -10.02 -0.55
C GLN A 80 29.31 -10.59 -1.04
N CYS A 81 30.23 -10.95 -0.13
CA CYS A 81 31.50 -11.60 -0.50
C CYS A 81 31.33 -12.98 -1.16
N SER A 82 30.15 -13.60 -1.10
CA SER A 82 29.85 -14.82 -1.86
C SER A 82 29.63 -14.56 -3.36
N LEU A 83 29.45 -13.28 -3.76
CA LEU A 83 29.20 -12.91 -5.14
C LEU A 83 30.50 -12.69 -5.92
N SER A 84 30.50 -13.20 -7.16
CA SER A 84 31.49 -12.87 -8.18
C SER A 84 30.74 -12.66 -9.49
N LEU A 85 30.65 -11.40 -9.95
CA LEU A 85 29.88 -11.01 -11.13
C LEU A 85 30.79 -10.46 -12.21
N TYR A 86 30.42 -10.74 -13.47
CA TYR A 86 31.19 -10.29 -14.63
C TYR A 86 31.11 -8.78 -14.79
N TYR A 87 32.30 -8.14 -14.96
CA TYR A 87 32.41 -6.72 -15.24
C TYR A 87 32.89 -6.50 -16.67
N LYS A 88 32.00 -6.02 -17.53
CA LYS A 88 32.21 -5.91 -18.98
C LYS A 88 33.45 -5.11 -19.34
N TYR A 89 33.76 -4.05 -18.60
CA TYR A 89 34.93 -3.21 -18.93
C TYR A 89 36.27 -3.88 -18.66
N TYR A 90 36.35 -4.73 -17.62
CA TYR A 90 37.56 -5.48 -17.30
C TYR A 90 37.57 -6.87 -17.92
N LYS A 91 36.44 -7.30 -18.53
CA LYS A 91 36.26 -8.63 -19.13
C LYS A 91 36.58 -9.81 -18.18
N GLU A 92 36.33 -9.60 -16.89
CA GLU A 92 36.55 -10.60 -15.84
C GLU A 92 35.44 -10.58 -14.79
N ASN A 93 35.39 -11.60 -13.95
CA ASN A 93 34.53 -11.67 -12.79
C ASN A 93 35.17 -10.89 -11.63
N ILE A 94 34.41 -9.96 -11.05
CA ILE A 94 34.86 -9.18 -9.90
C ILE A 94 34.15 -9.70 -8.64
N PRO A 95 34.90 -10.15 -7.63
CA PRO A 95 34.33 -10.55 -6.34
C PRO A 95 33.99 -9.32 -5.50
N PHE A 96 32.91 -9.42 -4.71
CA PHE A 96 32.52 -8.38 -3.74
C PHE A 96 33.20 -8.59 -2.38
N ASN A 97 34.50 -8.89 -2.37
CA ASN A 97 35.26 -9.27 -1.17
C ASN A 97 36.32 -8.26 -0.75
N THR A 98 36.42 -7.13 -1.45
CA THR A 98 37.31 -6.03 -1.08
C THR A 98 36.54 -4.74 -0.79
N PRO A 99 37.05 -3.82 0.06
CA PRO A 99 36.35 -2.58 0.41
C PRO A 99 35.92 -1.73 -0.81
N GLU A 100 36.75 -1.75 -1.87
CA GLU A 100 36.48 -1.00 -3.12
C GLU A 100 35.29 -1.59 -3.87
N ASN A 101 35.07 -2.89 -3.74
CA ASN A 101 34.01 -3.64 -4.41
C ASN A 101 32.76 -3.83 -3.55
N PHE A 102 32.78 -3.45 -2.27
CA PHE A 102 31.62 -3.57 -1.40
C PHE A 102 30.49 -2.68 -1.85
N ILE A 103 29.29 -3.25 -1.76
CA ILE A 103 28.03 -2.51 -1.93
C ILE A 103 27.85 -1.62 -0.68
N LYS A 104 27.68 -0.32 -0.91
CA LYS A 104 27.59 0.68 0.16
C LYS A 104 26.15 0.97 0.56
N SER A 105 25.30 1.26 -0.42
CA SER A 105 23.95 1.75 -0.19
C SER A 105 23.03 1.43 -1.38
N ILE A 106 21.86 2.04 -1.40
CA ILE A 106 20.89 1.98 -2.48
C ILE A 106 20.78 3.38 -3.11
N ALA A 107 20.84 3.44 -4.43
CA ALA A 107 20.79 4.70 -5.18
C ALA A 107 19.36 5.18 -5.35
N PHE A 108 18.84 5.98 -4.42
CA PHE A 108 17.46 6.49 -4.49
C PHE A 108 17.22 7.57 -5.55
N TYR A 109 18.29 8.16 -6.12
CA TYR A 109 18.21 9.28 -7.07
C TYR A 109 18.89 8.97 -8.40
N ASN A 110 18.78 7.76 -8.89
CA ASN A 110 19.45 7.44 -10.14
C ASN A 110 18.49 7.60 -11.33
N ASN A 111 18.77 8.62 -12.17
CA ASN A 111 18.14 8.79 -13.48
C ASN A 111 18.78 7.91 -14.56
N ASP A 112 19.77 7.08 -14.21
CA ASP A 112 20.39 6.19 -15.18
C ASP A 112 19.36 5.10 -15.54
N PRO A 113 18.90 5.05 -16.79
CA PRO A 113 18.02 3.98 -17.21
C PRO A 113 18.74 2.65 -17.00
N PRO A 114 18.05 1.59 -16.56
CA PRO A 114 18.66 0.28 -16.47
C PRO A 114 19.25 -0.04 -17.82
N LEU A 115 20.56 -0.22 -17.85
CA LEU A 115 21.28 -0.49 -19.08
C LEU A 115 20.71 -1.78 -19.67
N LYS A 116 19.92 -1.66 -20.75
CA LYS A 116 19.20 -2.77 -21.41
C LYS A 116 20.13 -3.89 -21.90
N PHE A 117 21.42 -3.63 -21.86
CA PHE A 117 22.47 -4.54 -22.35
C PHE A 117 23.08 -5.47 -21.29
N PHE A 118 22.71 -5.32 -20.02
CA PHE A 118 23.24 -6.14 -18.94
C PHE A 118 22.17 -7.06 -18.36
N ASN A 119 22.56 -8.28 -18.08
CA ASN A 119 21.73 -9.29 -17.42
C ASN A 119 22.26 -9.56 -15.99
N GLN A 120 21.63 -10.45 -15.27
CA GLN A 120 21.93 -10.81 -13.89
C GLN A 120 23.33 -11.38 -13.64
N THR A 121 24.09 -11.70 -14.68
CA THR A 121 25.48 -12.15 -14.55
C THR A 121 26.47 -11.00 -14.51
N HIS A 122 26.02 -9.77 -14.79
CA HIS A 122 26.85 -8.57 -14.87
C HIS A 122 26.66 -7.69 -13.65
N ILE A 123 27.75 -7.17 -13.11
CA ILE A 123 27.73 -6.25 -11.98
C ILE A 123 26.95 -4.95 -12.29
N GLN A 124 27.10 -4.43 -13.52
CA GLN A 124 26.41 -3.21 -13.95
C GLN A 124 24.89 -3.37 -14.07
N TYR A 125 24.37 -4.59 -14.02
CA TYR A 125 22.94 -4.81 -13.92
C TYR A 125 22.41 -4.41 -12.54
N PHE A 126 23.21 -4.58 -11.49
CA PHE A 126 22.78 -4.38 -10.10
C PHE A 126 23.18 -3.03 -9.53
N VAL A 127 24.34 -2.49 -9.90
CA VAL A 127 24.91 -1.29 -9.27
C VAL A 127 25.27 -0.22 -10.29
N ASN A 128 25.22 1.03 -9.83
CA ASN A 128 25.73 2.19 -10.55
C ASN A 128 27.28 2.31 -10.44
N SER A 129 27.85 3.38 -11.00
CA SER A 129 29.29 3.66 -10.95
C SER A 129 29.83 3.85 -9.53
N ASN A 130 28.99 4.26 -8.59
CA ASN A 130 29.35 4.45 -7.18
C ASN A 130 29.22 3.18 -6.32
N ARG A 131 28.90 2.05 -6.92
CA ARG A 131 28.57 0.79 -6.21
C ARG A 131 27.31 0.86 -5.34
N ASP A 132 26.39 1.77 -5.63
CA ASP A 132 25.08 1.78 -5.04
C ASP A 132 24.10 0.92 -5.85
N ILE A 133 23.27 0.16 -5.17
CA ILE A 133 22.32 -0.76 -5.82
C ILE A 133 21.20 0.06 -6.47
N ILE A 134 20.84 -0.30 -7.68
CA ILE A 134 19.67 0.21 -8.38
C ILE A 134 18.42 -0.32 -7.64
N PRO A 135 17.47 0.55 -7.21
CA PRO A 135 16.34 0.15 -6.36
C PRO A 135 15.54 -1.04 -6.91
N ASP A 136 15.21 -1.06 -8.20
CA ASP A 136 14.48 -2.16 -8.86
C ASP A 136 15.24 -3.51 -8.85
N ARG A 137 16.51 -3.53 -8.42
CA ARG A 137 17.39 -4.72 -8.44
C ARG A 137 17.74 -5.26 -7.07
N VAL A 138 17.37 -4.55 -5.99
CA VAL A 138 17.73 -4.90 -4.61
C VAL A 138 17.27 -6.32 -4.26
N SER A 139 16.01 -6.65 -4.48
CA SER A 139 15.45 -7.96 -4.13
C SER A 139 16.03 -9.09 -5.01
N ASN A 140 16.30 -8.79 -6.27
CA ASN A 140 16.98 -9.75 -7.14
C ASN A 140 18.41 -10.03 -6.64
N LEU A 141 19.14 -8.99 -6.24
CA LEU A 141 20.48 -9.14 -5.69
C LEU A 141 20.46 -9.89 -4.36
N ALA A 142 19.51 -9.57 -3.47
CA ALA A 142 19.34 -10.27 -2.20
C ALA A 142 19.08 -11.79 -2.41
N TYR A 143 18.22 -12.12 -3.38
CA TYR A 143 17.97 -13.51 -3.78
C TYR A 143 19.25 -14.20 -4.27
N LEU A 144 20.00 -13.52 -5.14
CA LEU A 144 21.27 -14.06 -5.69
C LEU A 144 22.32 -14.25 -4.59
N VAL A 145 22.44 -13.30 -3.66
CA VAL A 145 23.35 -13.44 -2.49
C VAL A 145 22.98 -14.63 -1.63
N ASN A 146 21.69 -14.84 -1.36
CA ASN A 146 21.25 -16.02 -0.60
C ASN A 146 21.59 -17.32 -1.32
N ASP A 147 21.37 -17.38 -2.63
CA ASP A 147 21.68 -18.54 -3.46
C ASP A 147 23.19 -18.83 -3.46
N HIS A 148 24.03 -17.85 -3.77
CA HIS A 148 25.50 -17.99 -3.81
C HIS A 148 26.12 -18.27 -2.43
N SER A 149 25.47 -17.84 -1.35
CA SER A 149 25.89 -18.18 0.02
C SER A 149 25.35 -19.54 0.50
N SER A 150 24.72 -20.33 -0.38
CA SER A 150 24.08 -21.60 -0.03
C SER A 150 23.03 -21.48 1.07
N GLY A 151 22.23 -20.42 1.02
CA GLY A 151 21.14 -20.15 1.97
C GLY A 151 21.56 -19.52 3.31
N LYS A 152 22.84 -19.20 3.49
CA LYS A 152 23.34 -18.69 4.79
C LYS A 152 22.69 -17.36 5.20
N ALA A 153 22.28 -16.51 4.26
CA ALA A 153 21.58 -15.27 4.58
C ALA A 153 20.22 -15.56 5.23
N LEU A 154 19.47 -16.53 4.72
CA LEU A 154 18.19 -16.94 5.30
C LEU A 154 18.39 -17.61 6.67
N VAL A 155 19.37 -18.51 6.81
CA VAL A 155 19.68 -19.15 8.10
C VAL A 155 20.02 -18.11 9.18
N ARG A 156 20.79 -17.07 8.84
CA ARG A 156 21.09 -15.99 9.78
C ARG A 156 19.82 -15.24 10.22
N ILE A 157 18.87 -15.02 9.32
CA ILE A 157 17.59 -14.37 9.64
C ILE A 157 16.77 -15.25 10.60
N GLU A 158 16.76 -16.57 10.41
CA GLU A 158 16.13 -17.54 11.32
C GLU A 158 16.73 -17.53 12.73
N GLU A 159 18.03 -17.25 12.84
CA GLU A 159 18.72 -17.17 14.13
C GLU A 159 18.45 -15.84 14.88
N ILE A 160 18.21 -14.76 14.12
CA ILE A 160 17.99 -13.42 14.71
C ILE A 160 16.53 -13.20 15.05
N TYR A 161 15.60 -13.51 14.12
CA TYR A 161 14.20 -13.12 14.24
C TYR A 161 13.30 -14.32 14.50
N SER A 162 12.44 -14.22 15.51
CA SER A 162 11.38 -15.19 15.76
C SER A 162 10.16 -14.90 14.88
N HIS A 163 9.85 -13.62 14.68
CA HIS A 163 8.70 -13.15 13.90
C HIS A 163 9.09 -12.01 12.95
N ILE A 164 8.51 -12.04 11.75
CA ILE A 164 8.56 -10.91 10.79
C ILE A 164 7.13 -10.53 10.42
N PHE A 165 6.82 -9.25 10.61
CA PHE A 165 5.55 -8.63 10.27
C PHE A 165 5.73 -7.71 9.06
N ILE A 166 4.93 -7.89 8.01
CA ILE A 166 5.00 -7.06 6.79
C ILE A 166 3.68 -6.29 6.62
N ASP A 167 3.78 -4.96 6.57
CA ASP A 167 2.67 -4.07 6.25
C ASP A 167 2.64 -3.75 4.75
N GLU A 168 1.47 -3.32 4.25
CA GLU A 168 1.22 -2.91 2.87
C GLU A 168 1.61 -3.96 1.82
N LEU A 169 1.28 -5.23 2.11
CA LEU A 169 1.67 -6.40 1.31
C LEU A 169 1.36 -6.27 -0.18
N GLN A 170 0.30 -5.53 -0.55
CA GLN A 170 -0.11 -5.34 -1.95
C GLN A 170 0.86 -4.52 -2.80
N ASP A 171 1.83 -3.84 -2.20
CA ASP A 171 2.80 -3.05 -2.95
C ASP A 171 3.99 -3.91 -3.44
N TYR A 172 4.19 -5.10 -2.86
CA TYR A 172 5.30 -5.98 -3.23
C TYR A 172 5.07 -6.65 -4.58
N ALA A 173 6.11 -6.69 -5.39
CA ALA A 173 6.06 -7.23 -6.76
C ALA A 173 7.40 -7.84 -7.20
N GLY A 174 7.40 -8.56 -8.29
CA GLY A 174 8.62 -9.03 -8.92
C GLY A 174 9.44 -9.96 -8.04
N TRP A 175 10.70 -9.61 -7.82
CA TRP A 175 11.63 -10.36 -6.97
C TRP A 175 11.34 -10.25 -5.48
N ASP A 176 10.59 -9.22 -5.03
CA ASP A 176 10.17 -9.14 -3.63
C ASP A 176 9.31 -10.34 -3.23
N LEU A 177 8.44 -10.81 -4.13
CA LEU A 177 7.63 -12.00 -3.90
C LEU A 177 8.47 -13.27 -3.75
N GLU A 178 9.63 -13.37 -4.42
CA GLU A 178 10.55 -14.50 -4.24
C GLU A 178 11.22 -14.46 -2.86
N ILE A 179 11.62 -13.28 -2.38
CA ILE A 179 12.15 -13.12 -1.02
C ILE A 179 11.07 -13.48 0.03
N ILE A 180 9.84 -12.99 -0.15
CA ILE A 180 8.72 -13.35 0.75
C ILE A 180 8.49 -14.86 0.74
N ARG A 181 8.57 -15.52 -0.43
CA ARG A 181 8.45 -16.97 -0.52
C ARG A 181 9.56 -17.68 0.25
N LEU A 182 10.84 -17.25 0.13
CA LEU A 182 11.96 -17.78 0.90
C LEU A 182 11.72 -17.62 2.42
N LEU A 183 11.25 -16.46 2.85
CA LEU A 183 10.93 -16.22 4.26
C LEU A 183 9.80 -17.14 4.74
N PHE A 184 8.79 -17.41 3.90
CA PHE A 184 7.72 -18.36 4.22
C PHE A 184 8.20 -19.83 4.28
N GLU A 185 9.29 -20.15 3.60
CA GLU A 185 9.93 -21.48 3.66
C GLU A 185 10.85 -21.63 4.90
N SER A 186 11.17 -20.53 5.56
CA SER A 186 12.04 -20.49 6.74
C SER A 186 11.33 -20.88 8.04
N LYS A 187 12.08 -20.95 9.14
CA LYS A 187 11.54 -21.19 10.49
C LYS A 187 10.95 -19.95 11.14
N VAL A 188 11.15 -18.77 10.55
CA VAL A 188 10.61 -17.50 11.07
C VAL A 188 9.10 -17.49 10.88
N GLU A 189 8.36 -17.12 11.91
CA GLU A 189 6.92 -16.93 11.76
C GLU A 189 6.63 -15.61 11.03
N MET A 190 5.77 -15.66 10.02
CA MET A 190 5.45 -14.51 9.18
C MET A 190 4.00 -14.09 9.36
N THR A 191 3.78 -12.80 9.58
CA THR A 191 2.45 -12.20 9.47
C THR A 191 2.48 -11.05 8.48
N CYS A 192 1.75 -11.19 7.39
CA CYS A 192 1.67 -10.18 6.35
C CYS A 192 0.28 -9.59 6.26
N VAL A 193 0.16 -8.27 6.17
CA VAL A 193 -1.12 -7.59 6.06
C VAL A 193 -1.15 -6.66 4.85
N GLY A 194 -2.29 -6.61 4.14
CA GLY A 194 -2.43 -5.74 2.98
C GLY A 194 -3.86 -5.62 2.48
N ASP A 195 -4.07 -4.65 1.59
CA ASP A 195 -5.33 -4.44 0.87
C ASP A 195 -5.08 -4.49 -0.63
N TYR A 196 -5.35 -5.62 -1.27
CA TYR A 196 -5.06 -5.82 -2.70
C TYR A 196 -5.84 -4.85 -3.62
N MET A 197 -6.90 -4.21 -3.13
CA MET A 197 -7.61 -3.17 -3.86
C MET A 197 -6.89 -1.81 -3.82
N GLN A 198 -5.92 -1.62 -2.91
CA GLN A 198 -5.09 -0.42 -2.80
C GLN A 198 -3.71 -0.56 -3.48
N ALA A 199 -3.55 -1.47 -4.42
CA ALA A 199 -2.30 -1.66 -5.17
C ALA A 199 -2.05 -0.51 -6.16
N THR A 200 -1.67 0.66 -5.65
CA THR A 200 -1.41 1.89 -6.45
C THR A 200 0.04 2.06 -6.83
N TYR A 201 0.95 1.42 -6.12
CA TYR A 201 2.39 1.41 -6.34
C TYR A 201 2.88 0.00 -6.61
N ARG A 202 4.08 -0.10 -7.16
CA ARG A 202 4.80 -1.36 -7.30
C ARG A 202 6.23 -1.14 -6.84
N THR A 203 6.68 -2.01 -5.97
CA THR A 203 8.04 -1.99 -5.43
C THR A 203 9.09 -2.37 -6.46
N ASN A 204 8.69 -3.15 -7.48
CA ASN A 204 9.61 -3.73 -8.44
C ASN A 204 8.96 -3.86 -9.83
N ASN A 205 9.66 -3.37 -10.86
CA ASN A 205 9.20 -3.43 -12.26
C ASN A 205 9.72 -4.65 -13.04
N SER A 206 10.45 -5.56 -12.39
CA SER A 206 10.96 -6.79 -13.01
C SER A 206 9.85 -7.60 -13.68
N PRO A 207 10.13 -8.29 -14.81
CA PRO A 207 9.18 -9.20 -15.42
C PRO A 207 8.88 -10.44 -14.57
N LYS A 208 9.70 -10.73 -13.55
CA LYS A 208 9.47 -11.83 -12.60
C LYS A 208 8.12 -11.63 -11.92
N ASN A 209 7.32 -12.67 -11.80
CA ASN A 209 6.01 -12.64 -11.15
C ASN A 209 5.01 -11.62 -11.73
N LYS A 210 5.16 -11.24 -13.01
CA LYS A 210 4.32 -10.23 -13.67
C LYS A 210 2.82 -10.56 -13.60
N GLN A 211 2.47 -11.83 -13.58
CA GLN A 211 1.08 -12.32 -13.50
C GLN A 211 0.40 -12.00 -12.17
N TYR A 212 1.17 -11.73 -11.11
CA TYR A 212 0.66 -11.42 -9.76
C TYR A 212 0.66 -9.94 -9.41
N ARG A 213 0.78 -9.06 -10.40
CA ARG A 213 0.78 -7.61 -10.19
C ARG A 213 -0.60 -7.07 -9.85
N ASP A 214 -0.64 -5.95 -9.16
CA ASP A 214 -1.82 -5.19 -8.79
C ASP A 214 -2.77 -6.03 -7.90
N ASP A 215 -4.07 -6.05 -8.18
CA ASP A 215 -5.07 -6.81 -7.45
C ASP A 215 -4.90 -8.34 -7.53
N LYS A 216 -4.01 -8.82 -8.43
CA LYS A 216 -3.70 -10.24 -8.57
C LYS A 216 -2.67 -10.77 -7.58
N ILE A 217 -2.12 -9.94 -6.70
CA ILE A 217 -1.18 -10.39 -5.67
C ILE A 217 -1.81 -11.46 -4.77
N GLN A 218 -3.11 -11.40 -4.53
CA GLN A 218 -3.83 -12.44 -3.79
C GLN A 218 -3.67 -13.85 -4.39
N ASP A 219 -3.53 -13.94 -5.73
CA ASP A 219 -3.39 -15.23 -6.41
C ASP A 219 -2.02 -15.88 -6.14
N PHE A 220 -0.98 -15.05 -5.91
CA PHE A 220 0.31 -15.54 -5.44
C PHE A 220 0.19 -16.18 -4.06
N PHE A 221 -0.47 -15.51 -3.11
CA PHE A 221 -0.61 -16.07 -1.77
C PHE A 221 -1.57 -17.26 -1.71
N LYS A 222 -2.63 -17.30 -2.52
CA LYS A 222 -3.46 -18.51 -2.70
C LYS A 222 -2.65 -19.70 -3.21
N LEU A 223 -1.66 -19.47 -4.07
CA LEU A 223 -0.74 -20.52 -4.49
C LEU A 223 0.13 -21.03 -3.34
N LEU A 224 0.64 -20.11 -2.47
CA LEU A 224 1.41 -20.50 -1.28
C LEU A 224 0.54 -21.24 -0.26
N GLU A 225 -0.71 -20.82 -0.07
CA GLU A 225 -1.68 -21.50 0.80
C GLU A 225 -1.96 -22.93 0.31
N LYS A 226 -2.17 -23.14 -0.99
CA LYS A 226 -2.31 -24.49 -1.58
C LYS A 226 -1.09 -25.37 -1.32
N LYS A 227 0.10 -24.76 -1.23
CA LYS A 227 1.35 -25.45 -0.87
C LYS A 227 1.53 -25.59 0.65
N LYS A 228 0.55 -25.21 1.47
CA LYS A 228 0.58 -25.26 2.94
C LYS A 228 1.71 -24.41 3.55
N MET A 229 2.13 -23.36 2.87
CA MET A 229 3.18 -22.45 3.33
C MET A 229 2.61 -21.32 4.20
N CYS A 230 1.33 -20.99 4.07
CA CYS A 230 0.63 -20.00 4.88
C CYS A 230 -0.86 -20.30 4.96
N THR A 231 -1.54 -19.57 5.84
CA THR A 231 -3.01 -19.48 5.89
C THR A 231 -3.44 -18.07 5.48
N ILE A 232 -4.56 -17.94 4.77
CA ILE A 232 -5.11 -16.66 4.35
C ILE A 232 -6.40 -16.38 5.13
N SER A 233 -6.51 -15.16 5.63
CA SER A 233 -7.76 -14.64 6.19
C SER A 233 -8.17 -13.33 5.55
N TYR A 234 -9.47 -13.03 5.60
CA TYR A 234 -10.05 -11.83 5.04
C TYR A 234 -10.75 -11.03 6.13
N ALA A 235 -10.38 -9.76 6.29
CA ALA A 235 -10.97 -8.84 7.23
C ALA A 235 -11.76 -7.77 6.46
N ASN A 236 -13.08 -7.93 6.42
CA ASN A 236 -13.97 -7.15 5.56
C ASN A 236 -14.65 -5.98 6.27
N THR A 237 -14.34 -5.73 7.54
CA THR A 237 -14.95 -4.64 8.31
C THR A 237 -14.14 -3.35 8.22
N THR A 238 -14.82 -2.21 8.32
CA THR A 238 -14.19 -0.89 8.39
C THR A 238 -14.67 -0.14 9.62
N ARG A 239 -13.74 0.55 10.31
CA ARG A 239 -14.02 1.49 11.40
C ARG A 239 -14.12 2.93 10.91
N ARG A 240 -13.94 3.15 9.60
CA ARG A 240 -13.76 4.49 9.04
C ARG A 240 -15.05 5.12 8.56
N PHE A 241 -15.83 4.43 7.74
CA PHE A 241 -16.96 5.00 7.03
C PHE A 241 -18.23 4.13 7.17
N ASN A 242 -19.38 4.76 6.93
CA ASN A 242 -20.72 4.21 7.11
C ASN A 242 -21.14 3.22 5.99
N SER A 243 -22.34 2.67 6.12
CA SER A 243 -22.90 1.67 5.19
C SER A 243 -23.06 2.21 3.77
N GLU A 244 -23.45 3.46 3.59
CA GLU A 244 -23.64 4.09 2.27
C GLU A 244 -22.31 4.18 1.50
N ILE A 245 -21.24 4.64 2.20
CA ILE A 245 -19.89 4.68 1.61
C ILE A 245 -19.40 3.25 1.34
N CYS A 246 -19.65 2.29 2.24
CA CYS A 246 -19.34 0.88 2.01
C CYS A 246 -19.97 0.36 0.71
N SER A 247 -21.27 0.59 0.53
CA SER A 247 -22.00 0.16 -0.66
C SER A 247 -21.39 0.73 -1.94
N PHE A 248 -21.12 2.04 -1.96
CA PHE A 248 -20.48 2.67 -3.11
C PHE A 248 -19.08 2.09 -3.39
N VAL A 249 -18.25 1.98 -2.36
CA VAL A 249 -16.87 1.47 -2.49
C VAL A 249 -16.84 0.01 -2.94
N ASN A 250 -17.77 -0.82 -2.43
CA ASN A 250 -17.91 -2.22 -2.85
C ASN A 250 -18.22 -2.35 -4.34
N SER A 251 -18.97 -1.41 -4.92
CA SER A 251 -19.31 -1.44 -6.35
C SER A 251 -18.09 -1.23 -7.27
N ILE A 252 -17.00 -0.59 -6.79
CA ILE A 252 -15.79 -0.30 -7.59
C ILE A 252 -15.12 -1.57 -8.11
N TYR A 253 -15.04 -2.60 -7.27
CA TYR A 253 -14.48 -3.91 -7.62
C TYR A 253 -15.57 -4.97 -7.86
N GLY A 254 -16.80 -4.74 -7.41
CA GLY A 254 -17.91 -5.68 -7.48
C GLY A 254 -17.52 -7.03 -6.84
N LYS A 255 -17.90 -8.12 -7.50
CA LYS A 255 -17.65 -9.49 -6.99
C LYS A 255 -16.17 -9.86 -6.82
N THR A 256 -15.23 -9.09 -7.34
CA THR A 256 -13.78 -9.36 -7.25
C THR A 256 -13.11 -8.67 -6.05
N GLY A 257 -13.83 -7.75 -5.39
CA GLY A 257 -13.36 -7.01 -4.22
C GLY A 257 -13.83 -7.60 -2.89
N PHE A 258 -13.48 -6.93 -1.80
CA PHE A 258 -14.09 -7.17 -0.50
C PHE A 258 -15.57 -6.76 -0.52
N CYS A 259 -16.39 -7.47 0.24
CA CYS A 259 -17.70 -6.98 0.65
C CYS A 259 -17.52 -6.26 1.99
N ILE A 260 -17.15 -4.97 1.94
CA ILE A 260 -16.84 -4.16 3.12
C ILE A 260 -18.15 -3.80 3.83
N SER A 261 -18.14 -3.94 5.15
CA SER A 261 -19.22 -3.48 6.03
C SER A 261 -18.65 -2.61 7.16
N PRO A 262 -19.41 -1.63 7.68
CA PRO A 262 -18.99 -0.88 8.86
C PRO A 262 -18.95 -1.80 10.09
N SER A 263 -18.02 -1.53 11.01
CA SER A 263 -17.94 -2.22 12.30
C SER A 263 -18.79 -1.54 13.38
N PHE A 264 -19.60 -0.56 13.03
CA PHE A 264 -20.46 0.22 13.88
C PHE A 264 -21.84 0.39 13.22
N GLN A 265 -22.87 0.70 14.01
CA GLN A 265 -24.17 1.06 13.49
C GLN A 265 -24.16 2.51 13.02
N ASP A 266 -24.82 2.83 11.90
CA ASP A 266 -24.83 4.18 11.34
C ASP A 266 -25.45 5.20 12.32
N GLU A 267 -26.38 4.76 13.15
CA GLU A 267 -27.03 5.56 14.19
C GLU A 267 -26.05 6.06 15.26
N GLN A 268 -24.93 5.38 15.47
CA GLN A 268 -23.86 5.82 16.39
C GLN A 268 -23.12 7.09 15.90
N ARG A 269 -23.38 7.51 14.66
CA ARG A 269 -22.86 8.74 14.05
C ARG A 269 -23.96 9.63 13.49
N SER A 270 -25.17 9.53 14.01
CA SER A 270 -26.34 10.30 13.58
C SER A 270 -26.24 11.81 13.89
N ASP A 271 -25.35 12.19 14.79
CA ASP A 271 -25.01 13.59 15.11
C ASP A 271 -24.21 14.29 14.01
N ILE A 272 -23.69 13.52 13.03
CA ILE A 272 -22.91 14.07 11.92
C ILE A 272 -23.83 14.28 10.71
N ASP A 273 -24.00 15.54 10.35
CA ASP A 273 -24.84 15.93 9.23
C ASP A 273 -24.24 15.55 7.85
N ASN A 274 -25.09 15.48 6.84
CA ASN A 274 -24.70 15.32 5.43
C ASN A 274 -23.64 14.22 5.21
N THR A 275 -23.88 13.06 5.78
CA THR A 275 -23.04 11.86 5.58
C THR A 275 -23.43 11.11 4.31
N GLY A 276 -22.47 10.39 3.71
CA GLY A 276 -22.71 9.52 2.55
C GLY A 276 -21.98 9.95 1.28
N VAL A 277 -22.54 9.60 0.12
CA VAL A 277 -21.93 9.82 -1.18
C VAL A 277 -22.79 10.76 -2.03
N TYR A 278 -22.18 11.84 -2.50
CA TYR A 278 -22.86 12.90 -3.23
C TYR A 278 -22.20 13.23 -4.56
N ILE A 279 -22.98 13.81 -5.48
CA ILE A 279 -22.49 14.58 -6.62
C ILE A 279 -22.94 16.02 -6.47
N MET A 280 -22.03 16.97 -6.66
CA MET A 280 -22.32 18.39 -6.66
C MET A 280 -21.77 19.09 -7.90
N GLY A 281 -22.50 20.10 -8.37
CA GLY A 281 -22.03 21.05 -9.37
C GLY A 281 -20.94 21.96 -8.81
N PHE A 282 -20.14 22.55 -9.70
CA PHE A 282 -19.05 23.44 -9.29
C PHE A 282 -19.52 24.70 -8.56
N GLU A 283 -20.73 25.18 -8.86
CA GLU A 283 -21.30 26.36 -8.21
C GLU A 283 -21.60 26.10 -6.72
N GLN A 284 -22.09 24.91 -6.38
CA GLN A 284 -22.43 24.51 -5.02
C GLN A 284 -21.20 24.10 -4.19
N LEU A 285 -20.12 23.73 -4.85
CA LEU A 285 -18.90 23.28 -4.16
C LEU A 285 -18.19 24.40 -3.40
N LYS A 286 -18.37 25.67 -3.79
CA LYS A 286 -17.74 26.78 -3.12
C LYS A 286 -18.26 26.88 -1.68
N GLU A 287 -19.55 26.99 -1.50
CA GLU A 287 -20.20 27.08 -0.19
C GLU A 287 -19.97 25.82 0.64
N TYR A 288 -20.02 24.62 0.01
CA TYR A 288 -19.71 23.37 0.68
C TYR A 288 -18.26 23.34 1.21
N CYS A 289 -17.30 23.81 0.42
CA CYS A 289 -15.89 23.86 0.81
C CYS A 289 -15.60 24.92 1.88
N GLU A 290 -16.24 26.08 1.79
CA GLU A 290 -16.11 27.14 2.79
C GLU A 290 -16.62 26.70 4.17
N TYR A 291 -17.67 25.88 4.21
CA TYR A 291 -18.25 25.42 5.47
C TYR A 291 -17.54 24.22 6.06
N TYR A 292 -17.31 23.17 5.26
CA TYR A 292 -16.78 21.89 5.76
C TYR A 292 -15.26 21.78 5.69
N ASN A 293 -14.58 22.64 4.95
CA ASN A 293 -13.15 22.57 4.67
C ASN A 293 -12.68 21.12 4.32
N PRO A 294 -13.31 20.47 3.32
CA PRO A 294 -13.00 19.09 2.98
C PRO A 294 -11.63 18.98 2.31
N THR A 295 -11.00 17.81 2.39
CA THR A 295 -9.82 17.55 1.59
C THR A 295 -10.21 17.25 0.14
N ILE A 296 -9.53 17.92 -0.80
CA ILE A 296 -9.75 17.71 -2.24
C ILE A 296 -8.78 16.67 -2.76
N LEU A 297 -9.33 15.66 -3.44
CA LEU A 297 -8.57 14.61 -4.06
C LEU A 297 -8.68 14.68 -5.59
N ARG A 298 -7.54 14.70 -6.28
CA ARG A 298 -7.43 14.73 -7.74
C ARG A 298 -6.57 13.59 -8.25
N TYR A 299 -6.73 13.22 -9.51
CA TYR A 299 -5.96 12.10 -10.08
C TYR A 299 -4.46 12.39 -10.13
N ASP A 300 -4.09 13.59 -10.62
CA ASP A 300 -2.70 14.08 -10.68
C ASP A 300 -2.64 15.63 -10.68
N LYS A 301 -1.42 16.18 -10.66
CA LYS A 301 -1.18 17.64 -10.61
C LYS A 301 -1.69 18.41 -11.83
N ARG A 302 -2.00 17.76 -12.95
CA ARG A 302 -2.53 18.40 -14.16
C ARG A 302 -3.99 18.79 -14.02
N THR A 303 -4.72 18.12 -13.12
CA THR A 303 -6.11 18.46 -12.81
C THR A 303 -6.14 19.78 -12.04
N LYS A 304 -6.56 20.85 -12.72
CA LYS A 304 -6.71 22.20 -12.11
C LYS A 304 -8.16 22.45 -11.76
N ILE A 305 -8.38 23.15 -10.62
CA ILE A 305 -9.69 23.59 -10.17
C ILE A 305 -9.54 25.06 -9.82
N GLY A 306 -10.17 25.92 -10.60
CA GLY A 306 -9.99 27.37 -10.49
C GLY A 306 -10.80 28.07 -9.41
N PHE A 307 -11.70 27.36 -8.69
CA PHE A 307 -12.70 27.98 -7.82
C PHE A 307 -12.61 27.57 -6.34
N ILE A 308 -11.66 26.72 -5.96
CA ILE A 308 -11.48 26.30 -4.56
C ILE A 308 -10.08 26.72 -4.11
N HIS A 309 -10.00 27.68 -3.20
CA HIS A 309 -8.74 28.32 -2.83
C HIS A 309 -8.20 27.93 -1.45
N ASN A 310 -9.04 27.45 -0.52
CA ASN A 310 -8.66 27.26 0.88
C ASN A 310 -8.65 25.82 1.37
N CYS A 311 -8.88 24.83 0.52
CA CYS A 311 -8.88 23.43 0.92
C CYS A 311 -7.56 22.74 0.57
N ASP A 312 -7.09 21.85 1.43
CA ASP A 312 -5.95 20.98 1.14
C ASP A 312 -6.22 20.08 -0.04
N MET A 313 -5.24 19.97 -0.94
CA MET A 313 -5.40 19.22 -2.18
C MET A 313 -4.28 18.19 -2.36
N PHE A 314 -4.65 16.91 -2.52
CA PHE A 314 -3.73 15.80 -2.75
C PHE A 314 -4.08 15.02 -4.00
N ASN A 315 -3.09 14.31 -4.54
CA ASN A 315 -3.34 13.33 -5.60
C ASN A 315 -3.94 12.05 -4.98
N TYR A 316 -4.77 11.31 -5.70
CA TYR A 316 -5.39 10.05 -5.24
C TYR A 316 -4.37 9.10 -4.60
N GLY A 317 -3.26 8.82 -5.32
CA GLY A 317 -2.22 7.92 -4.80
C GLY A 317 -1.46 8.49 -3.60
N GLY A 318 -1.27 9.82 -3.55
CA GLY A 318 -0.59 10.51 -2.44
C GLY A 318 -1.41 10.60 -1.17
N SER A 319 -2.72 10.33 -1.23
CA SER A 319 -3.60 10.26 -0.05
C SER A 319 -3.58 8.87 0.63
N LYS A 320 -2.85 7.90 0.10
CA LYS A 320 -2.73 6.56 0.69
C LYS A 320 -2.23 6.66 2.13
N GLY A 321 -2.83 5.90 3.05
CA GLY A 321 -2.52 5.96 4.48
C GLY A 321 -3.28 7.04 5.26
N ALA A 322 -3.67 8.14 4.62
CA ALA A 322 -4.40 9.23 5.28
C ALA A 322 -5.89 8.89 5.51
N THR A 323 -6.51 9.67 6.39
CA THR A 323 -7.95 9.63 6.66
C THR A 323 -8.44 11.07 6.86
N TYR A 324 -9.52 11.41 6.21
CA TYR A 324 -10.11 12.75 6.23
C TYR A 324 -11.57 12.68 6.66
N GLU A 325 -12.05 13.71 7.33
CA GLU A 325 -13.46 13.76 7.74
C GLU A 325 -14.38 13.73 6.51
N ARG A 326 -14.12 14.61 5.54
CA ARG A 326 -14.87 14.73 4.28
C ARG A 326 -13.92 14.88 3.10
N VAL A 327 -14.27 14.32 1.95
CA VAL A 327 -13.46 14.45 0.73
C VAL A 327 -14.31 14.97 -0.43
N VAL A 328 -13.71 15.86 -1.23
CA VAL A 328 -14.19 16.20 -2.56
C VAL A 328 -13.28 15.52 -3.59
N ILE A 329 -13.85 14.68 -4.42
CA ILE A 329 -13.12 13.94 -5.45
C ILE A 329 -13.41 14.57 -6.81
N ILE A 330 -12.33 14.89 -7.55
CA ILE A 330 -12.42 15.36 -8.92
C ILE A 330 -12.33 14.16 -9.85
N PRO A 331 -13.43 13.72 -10.47
CA PRO A 331 -13.41 12.60 -11.38
C PRO A 331 -12.55 12.87 -12.62
N VAL A 332 -11.92 11.81 -13.15
CA VAL A 332 -11.29 11.84 -14.47
C VAL A 332 -12.17 11.13 -15.50
N GLY A 333 -11.91 11.36 -16.78
CA GLY A 333 -12.75 10.82 -17.86
C GLY A 333 -13.03 9.32 -17.79
N THR A 334 -12.11 8.53 -17.19
CA THR A 334 -12.28 7.07 -17.01
C THR A 334 -13.08 6.68 -15.75
N THR A 335 -13.21 7.56 -14.77
CA THR A 335 -13.99 7.31 -13.53
C THR A 335 -15.40 7.89 -13.61
N LEU A 336 -15.62 8.90 -14.43
CA LEU A 336 -16.93 9.53 -14.59
C LEU A 336 -18.02 8.56 -15.08
N PRO A 337 -17.80 7.72 -16.11
CA PRO A 337 -18.78 6.71 -16.52
C PRO A 337 -19.09 5.68 -15.43
N PHE A 338 -18.14 5.41 -14.53
CA PHE A 338 -18.41 4.54 -13.39
C PHE A 338 -19.35 5.22 -12.38
N ILE A 339 -19.08 6.49 -12.03
CA ILE A 339 -19.90 7.25 -11.07
C ILE A 339 -21.34 7.40 -11.60
N GLU A 340 -21.51 7.70 -12.90
CA GLU A 340 -22.83 7.96 -13.47
C GLU A 340 -23.63 6.70 -13.83
N LYS A 341 -22.95 5.59 -14.21
CA LYS A 341 -23.58 4.42 -14.85
C LYS A 341 -23.02 3.07 -14.40
N GLN A 342 -22.12 3.05 -13.41
CA GLN A 342 -21.35 1.84 -12.97
C GLN A 342 -20.60 1.12 -14.11
N ILE A 343 -20.22 1.83 -15.16
CA ILE A 343 -19.38 1.27 -16.21
C ILE A 343 -17.99 0.99 -15.62
N LYS A 344 -17.57 -0.27 -15.70
CA LYS A 344 -16.31 -0.75 -15.11
C LYS A 344 -15.11 0.08 -15.54
N ILE A 345 -14.31 0.52 -14.58
CA ILE A 345 -13.03 1.20 -14.82
C ILE A 345 -12.04 0.16 -15.39
N SER A 346 -11.64 0.31 -16.64
CA SER A 346 -10.82 -0.66 -17.37
C SER A 346 -9.38 -0.73 -16.87
N SER A 347 -8.78 0.41 -16.49
CA SER A 347 -7.41 0.48 -15.99
C SER A 347 -7.36 0.05 -14.52
N ASN A 348 -6.63 -1.02 -14.21
CA ASN A 348 -6.43 -1.49 -12.84
C ASN A 348 -5.80 -0.40 -11.95
N GLN A 349 -4.82 0.33 -12.48
CA GLN A 349 -4.17 1.42 -11.73
C GLN A 349 -5.14 2.57 -11.44
N THR A 350 -5.96 2.97 -12.41
CA THR A 350 -6.97 4.02 -12.19
C THR A 350 -8.02 3.56 -11.19
N ARG A 351 -8.47 2.31 -11.29
CA ARG A 351 -9.43 1.70 -10.36
C ARG A 351 -8.89 1.69 -8.93
N ALA A 352 -7.66 1.22 -8.73
CA ALA A 352 -7.02 1.21 -7.41
C ALA A 352 -6.84 2.64 -6.83
N LYS A 353 -6.39 3.60 -7.64
CA LYS A 353 -6.27 5.00 -7.21
C LYS A 353 -7.63 5.62 -6.85
N PHE A 354 -8.67 5.31 -7.61
CA PHE A 354 -10.02 5.78 -7.34
C PHE A 354 -10.59 5.16 -6.06
N TYR A 355 -10.39 3.85 -5.87
CA TYR A 355 -10.74 3.16 -4.63
C TYR A 355 -9.99 3.78 -3.42
N VAL A 356 -8.70 4.05 -3.55
CA VAL A 356 -7.95 4.76 -2.50
C VAL A 356 -8.61 6.09 -2.18
N ALA A 357 -8.91 6.92 -3.18
CA ALA A 357 -9.54 8.23 -2.95
C ALA A 357 -10.88 8.11 -2.21
N CYS A 358 -11.77 7.21 -2.66
CA CYS A 358 -13.09 7.00 -2.04
C CYS A 358 -12.97 6.48 -0.59
N THR A 359 -11.96 5.66 -0.30
CA THR A 359 -11.77 5.10 1.03
C THR A 359 -11.05 6.02 2.02
N ARG A 360 -10.75 7.27 1.64
CA ARG A 360 -10.14 8.25 2.55
C ARG A 360 -11.15 8.96 3.45
N ALA A 361 -12.40 9.05 3.03
CA ALA A 361 -13.46 9.73 3.78
C ALA A 361 -13.91 8.96 5.01
N LYS A 362 -14.24 9.70 6.08
CA LYS A 362 -14.99 9.16 7.22
C LYS A 362 -16.50 9.36 7.03
N HIS A 363 -16.90 10.60 6.66
CA HIS A 363 -18.29 11.03 6.73
C HIS A 363 -18.92 11.22 5.35
N SER A 364 -18.24 11.91 4.43
CA SER A 364 -18.82 12.11 3.10
C SER A 364 -17.80 12.12 1.97
N ILE A 365 -18.27 11.64 0.83
CA ILE A 365 -17.62 11.75 -0.47
C ILE A 365 -18.48 12.66 -1.34
N VAL A 366 -17.90 13.69 -1.92
CA VAL A 366 -18.57 14.55 -2.91
C VAL A 366 -17.81 14.46 -4.22
N PHE A 367 -18.46 14.00 -5.28
CA PHE A 367 -17.90 14.04 -6.64
C PHE A 367 -18.19 15.40 -7.27
N ALA A 368 -17.14 16.12 -7.66
CA ALA A 368 -17.22 17.38 -8.36
C ALA A 368 -17.49 17.17 -9.85
N ILE A 369 -18.73 17.40 -10.31
CA ILE A 369 -19.13 17.17 -11.69
C ILE A 369 -19.82 18.43 -12.23
N ASN A 370 -19.37 18.94 -13.38
CA ASN A 370 -20.02 20.07 -14.02
C ASN A 370 -21.41 19.64 -14.54
N LYS A 371 -22.47 20.37 -14.14
CA LYS A 371 -23.86 20.11 -14.53
C LYS A 371 -24.30 18.65 -14.28
N PRO A 372 -24.33 18.23 -13.00
CA PRO A 372 -24.73 16.87 -12.66
C PRO A 372 -26.17 16.58 -13.07
N LYS A 373 -26.46 15.33 -13.46
CA LYS A 373 -27.80 14.88 -13.86
C LYS A 373 -28.23 13.73 -12.98
N VAL A 374 -29.50 13.74 -12.57
CA VAL A 374 -30.16 12.61 -11.90
C VAL A 374 -30.05 11.37 -12.78
N ASN A 375 -29.78 10.24 -12.16
CA ASN A 375 -29.67 8.94 -12.85
C ASN A 375 -30.15 7.82 -11.92
N ALA A 376 -30.06 6.58 -12.37
CA ALA A 376 -30.53 5.42 -11.59
C ALA A 376 -29.79 5.21 -10.25
N LEU A 377 -28.61 5.80 -10.08
CA LEU A 377 -27.75 5.62 -8.90
C LEU A 377 -27.81 6.81 -7.93
N PHE A 378 -28.25 7.97 -8.40
CA PHE A 378 -28.25 9.19 -7.64
C PHE A 378 -29.57 9.94 -7.77
N LYS A 379 -30.21 10.24 -6.64
CA LYS A 379 -31.43 11.02 -6.54
C LYS A 379 -31.15 12.47 -6.11
N SER A 380 -32.02 13.40 -6.52
CA SER A 380 -31.96 14.79 -6.09
C SER A 380 -32.26 14.91 -4.59
N VAL A 381 -31.42 15.67 -3.91
CA VAL A 381 -31.57 16.02 -2.49
C VAL A 381 -31.17 17.47 -2.27
N GLU A 382 -31.60 18.02 -1.14
CA GLU A 382 -31.13 19.30 -0.62
C GLU A 382 -30.22 19.08 0.59
N ILE A 383 -29.08 19.73 0.60
CA ILE A 383 -28.15 19.73 1.73
C ILE A 383 -28.27 21.08 2.43
N ASN A 384 -28.65 21.06 3.70
CA ASN A 384 -28.72 22.28 4.52
C ASN A 384 -27.38 22.50 5.20
N ILE A 385 -26.82 23.70 5.02
CA ILE A 385 -25.52 24.11 5.57
C ILE A 385 -25.72 25.53 6.13
N SER A 386 -25.69 25.67 7.46
CA SER A 386 -25.82 26.99 8.15
C SER A 386 -26.95 27.87 7.61
N GLY A 387 -28.12 27.31 7.31
CA GLY A 387 -29.27 28.03 6.80
C GLY A 387 -29.29 28.25 5.27
N ILE A 388 -28.26 27.76 4.55
CA ILE A 388 -28.23 27.76 3.10
C ILE A 388 -28.60 26.36 2.61
N THR A 389 -29.49 26.27 1.65
CA THR A 389 -29.90 25.02 1.01
C THR A 389 -29.16 24.86 -0.32
N LEU A 390 -28.38 23.80 -0.44
CA LEU A 390 -27.61 23.49 -1.64
C LEU A 390 -28.19 22.26 -2.36
N PRO A 391 -28.51 22.34 -3.66
CA PRO A 391 -28.90 21.17 -4.45
C PRO A 391 -27.73 20.22 -4.64
N ALA A 392 -27.97 18.93 -4.42
CA ALA A 392 -27.02 17.85 -4.63
C ALA A 392 -27.71 16.59 -5.17
N LEU A 393 -26.94 15.64 -5.64
CA LEU A 393 -27.44 14.30 -5.93
C LEU A 393 -26.83 13.34 -4.89
N LYS A 394 -27.66 12.56 -4.21
CA LYS A 394 -27.25 11.58 -3.20
C LYS A 394 -27.32 10.16 -3.77
N TYR A 395 -26.29 9.36 -3.50
CA TYR A 395 -26.23 7.95 -3.89
C TYR A 395 -27.39 7.16 -3.28
N ILE A 396 -28.00 6.30 -4.09
CA ILE A 396 -29.08 5.41 -3.66
C ILE A 396 -28.40 4.10 -3.23
N HIS A 397 -28.35 3.89 -1.93
CA HIS A 397 -27.87 2.62 -1.37
C HIS A 397 -28.79 1.49 -1.85
N GLN A 398 -28.22 0.49 -2.53
CA GLN A 398 -28.90 -0.74 -2.97
C GLN A 398 -28.69 -1.84 -1.95
#